data_5271be599b86e4cdf52b6c45e8ea1ec3
#
_entry.id   5271be599b86e4cdf52b6c45e8ea1ec3
#
_cell.length_a   1.000
_cell.length_b   1.000
_cell.length_c   1.000
_cell.angle_alpha   90.00
_cell.angle_beta   90.00
_cell.angle_gamma   90.00
#
_symmetry.space_group_name_H-M   'P 1'
#
loop_
_entity.id
_entity.type
_entity.pdbx_description
1 polymer ?
#
loop_
_entity_poly.entity_id
_entity_poly.type
_entity_poly.pdbx_seq_one_letter_code
_entity_poly.pdbx_strand_id
1 'polypeptide(L)'
;MDLSQMLQSQQSVTFYAALPAFKPFGGNFGDGANGGNAVRFLQSNRETPDLYTQAASAQLSYLKKTVRRVSEFESRDSYTHFPLLRLRRAATGGFELDAAFVAPSLSIRSSPLLFLQLRRLIDALQAKVSALYGHHREPSKHVIEFRSGDMSSFWLLHTASSAFASLSHYFHHPTLHP
;
A
#
# COMPACT_ATOMS: atom_id res chain seq x y z
N MET A 1 -5.38 -16.85 13.77
CA MET A 1 -6.50 -16.23 13.05
C MET A 1 -7.68 -17.16 13.18
N ASP A 2 -8.75 -16.66 13.75
CA ASP A 2 -9.97 -17.46 13.88
C ASP A 2 -10.86 -17.20 12.66
N LEU A 3 -11.18 -18.24 11.90
CA LEU A 3 -12.04 -18.22 10.72
C LEU A 3 -13.39 -18.90 10.99
N SER A 4 -13.65 -19.31 12.23
CA SER A 4 -14.86 -20.03 12.60
C SER A 4 -16.15 -19.22 12.37
N GLN A 5 -16.06 -17.89 12.42
CA GLN A 5 -17.18 -16.99 12.18
C GLN A 5 -17.50 -16.76 10.70
N MET A 6 -16.66 -17.28 9.79
CA MET A 6 -16.88 -17.10 8.36
C MET A 6 -17.97 -18.05 7.86
N LEU A 7 -19.05 -17.47 7.35
CA LEU A 7 -20.16 -18.23 6.76
C LEU A 7 -19.68 -18.99 5.50
N GLN A 8 -20.27 -20.13 5.21
CA GLN A 8 -19.93 -20.92 4.01
C GLN A 8 -20.17 -20.16 2.70
N SER A 9 -21.11 -19.22 2.71
CA SER A 9 -21.40 -18.33 1.55
C SER A 9 -20.37 -17.22 1.32
N GLN A 10 -19.53 -16.93 2.31
CA GLN A 10 -18.52 -15.88 2.18
C GLN A 10 -17.29 -16.39 1.44
N GLN A 11 -16.92 -15.68 0.39
CA GLN A 11 -15.80 -16.04 -0.47
C GLN A 11 -14.46 -15.46 -0.01
N SER A 12 -14.49 -14.39 0.78
CA SER A 12 -13.28 -13.72 1.28
C SER A 12 -13.49 -13.14 2.66
N VAL A 13 -12.40 -12.89 3.37
CA VAL A 13 -12.37 -12.21 4.67
C VAL A 13 -11.17 -11.26 4.73
N THR A 14 -11.43 -10.03 5.15
CA THR A 14 -10.39 -8.99 5.32
C THR A 14 -9.97 -8.92 6.78
N PHE A 15 -8.66 -8.90 7.01
CA PHE A 15 -8.04 -8.68 8.31
C PHE A 15 -7.43 -7.29 8.38
N TYR A 16 -7.56 -6.68 9.53
CA TYR A 16 -7.12 -5.33 9.81
C TYR A 16 -6.02 -5.31 10.87
N ALA A 17 -5.07 -4.42 10.70
CA ALA A 17 -4.23 -3.97 11.80
C ALA A 17 -5.01 -2.90 12.57
N ALA A 18 -5.23 -3.12 13.85
CA ALA A 18 -6.03 -2.26 14.70
C ALA A 18 -5.23 -1.84 15.94
N LEU A 19 -5.23 -0.54 16.22
CA LEU A 19 -4.60 0.06 17.38
C LEU A 19 -5.69 0.79 18.16
N PRO A 20 -5.84 0.59 19.48
CA PRO A 20 -6.83 1.32 20.27
C PRO A 20 -6.77 2.81 19.99
N ALA A 21 -7.92 3.46 19.80
CA ALA A 21 -8.01 4.88 19.51
C ALA A 21 -7.33 5.71 20.61
N PHE A 22 -6.70 6.80 20.22
CA PHE A 22 -6.08 7.72 21.18
C PHE A 22 -7.15 8.42 22.00
N LYS A 23 -7.00 8.40 23.32
CA LYS A 23 -7.88 9.07 24.27
C LYS A 23 -7.20 10.35 24.76
N PRO A 24 -7.70 11.55 24.43
CA PRO A 24 -7.03 12.81 24.77
C PRO A 24 -6.90 13.05 26.29
N PHE A 25 -7.79 12.46 27.09
CA PHE A 25 -7.85 12.70 28.54
C PHE A 25 -7.29 11.56 29.40
N GLY A 26 -6.44 10.69 28.83
CA GLY A 26 -5.79 9.61 29.57
C GLY A 26 -6.30 8.21 29.23
N GLY A 27 -5.80 7.18 29.97
CA GLY A 27 -6.16 5.78 29.74
C GLY A 27 -5.53 5.16 28.48
N ASN A 28 -4.46 5.75 27.94
CA ASN A 28 -3.74 5.24 26.78
C ASN A 28 -2.65 4.24 27.15
N PHE A 29 -2.20 4.24 28.40
CA PHE A 29 -1.10 3.43 28.90
C PHE A 29 -1.58 2.37 29.89
N GLY A 30 -0.95 1.21 29.86
CA GLY A 30 -1.15 0.11 30.82
C GLY A 30 0.17 -0.62 31.07
N ASP A 31 0.25 -1.22 32.24
CA ASP A 31 1.39 -2.04 32.68
C ASP A 31 1.36 -3.49 32.18
N GLY A 32 0.26 -3.86 31.49
CA GLY A 32 0.03 -5.24 31.02
C GLY A 32 -0.57 -6.17 32.05
N ALA A 33 -0.68 -5.77 33.31
CA ALA A 33 -1.20 -6.61 34.39
C ALA A 33 -2.75 -6.65 34.43
N ASN A 34 -3.40 -5.62 33.89
CA ASN A 34 -4.86 -5.51 33.86
C ASN A 34 -5.41 -5.89 32.48
N GLY A 35 -5.68 -7.19 32.28
CA GLY A 35 -6.16 -7.76 31.01
C GLY A 35 -7.56 -7.33 30.54
N GLY A 36 -8.17 -6.28 31.09
CA GLY A 36 -9.56 -5.93 30.82
C GLY A 36 -9.79 -4.83 29.79
N ASN A 37 -8.91 -3.85 29.67
CA ASN A 37 -9.09 -2.73 28.75
C ASN A 37 -7.98 -2.69 27.69
N ALA A 38 -8.37 -2.63 26.43
CA ALA A 38 -7.41 -2.44 25.35
C ALA A 38 -6.78 -1.04 25.48
N VAL A 39 -5.51 -0.98 25.91
CA VAL A 39 -4.71 0.23 25.99
C VAL A 39 -3.88 0.42 24.73
N ARG A 40 -3.60 1.67 24.38
CA ARG A 40 -2.84 2.00 23.18
C ARG A 40 -1.35 1.67 23.30
N PHE A 41 -0.79 1.81 24.50
CA PHE A 41 0.61 1.61 24.80
C PHE A 41 0.80 0.71 26.02
N LEU A 42 1.80 -0.18 25.92
CA LEU A 42 2.33 -0.95 27.04
C LEU A 42 3.78 -0.54 27.29
N GLN A 43 4.21 -0.66 28.53
CA GLN A 43 5.63 -0.54 28.87
C GLN A 43 6.40 -1.74 28.33
N SER A 44 7.53 -1.46 27.73
CA SER A 44 8.49 -2.47 27.26
C SER A 44 9.88 -2.04 27.69
N ASN A 45 10.50 -2.80 28.56
CA ASN A 45 11.88 -2.55 28.97
C ASN A 45 12.84 -3.18 27.97
N ARG A 46 13.85 -2.42 27.58
CA ARG A 46 14.87 -2.86 26.63
C ARG A 46 16.24 -2.49 27.16
N GLU A 47 17.14 -3.44 27.16
CA GLU A 47 18.54 -3.19 27.40
C GLU A 47 19.13 -2.41 26.22
N THR A 48 19.72 -1.26 26.53
CA THR A 48 20.25 -0.32 25.53
C THR A 48 21.71 -0.04 25.86
N PRO A 49 22.65 -0.31 24.94
CA PRO A 49 24.08 -0.01 25.15
C PRO A 49 24.30 1.50 25.12
N ASP A 50 25.27 1.96 25.90
CA ASP A 50 25.81 3.32 25.78
C ASP A 50 26.73 3.38 24.55
N LEU A 51 26.35 4.22 23.58
CA LEU A 51 27.11 4.39 22.34
C LEU A 51 28.26 5.42 22.47
N TYR A 52 28.32 6.16 23.57
CA TYR A 52 29.28 7.27 23.75
C TYR A 52 30.45 6.92 24.65
N THR A 53 30.19 6.28 25.79
CA THR A 53 31.18 6.14 26.84
C THR A 53 31.65 4.69 27.06
N GLN A 54 31.11 3.73 26.32
CA GLN A 54 31.33 2.30 26.53
C GLN A 54 30.97 1.84 27.96
N ALA A 55 30.12 2.59 28.65
CA ALA A 55 29.57 2.21 29.94
C ALA A 55 28.67 0.98 29.82
N ALA A 56 28.32 0.40 30.97
CA ALA A 56 27.41 -0.73 31.03
C ALA A 56 26.04 -0.38 30.39
N SER A 57 25.45 -1.37 29.74
CA SER A 57 24.07 -1.25 29.21
C SER A 57 23.09 -0.84 30.30
N ALA A 58 22.14 0.01 29.96
CA ALA A 58 21.05 0.42 30.85
C ALA A 58 19.72 -0.11 30.38
N GLN A 59 18.83 -0.47 31.30
CA GLN A 59 17.45 -0.80 30.98
C GLN A 59 16.63 0.47 30.81
N LEU A 60 16.18 0.73 29.57
CA LEU A 60 15.30 1.84 29.25
C LEU A 60 13.86 1.35 29.04
N SER A 61 12.89 2.12 29.54
CA SER A 61 11.47 1.85 29.35
C SER A 61 10.96 2.58 28.12
N TYR A 62 10.34 1.83 27.21
CA TYR A 62 9.74 2.34 25.98
C TYR A 62 8.23 2.12 25.98
N LEU A 63 7.50 2.97 25.25
CA LEU A 63 6.10 2.76 24.95
C LEU A 63 5.96 1.88 23.72
N LYS A 64 5.43 0.68 23.89
CA LYS A 64 5.14 -0.28 22.82
C LYS A 64 3.67 -0.14 22.43
N LYS A 65 3.38 0.11 21.14
CA LYS A 65 2.01 0.11 20.60
C LYS A 65 1.41 -1.29 20.63
N THR A 66 0.15 -1.41 21.06
CA THR A 66 -0.58 -2.67 21.16
C THR A 66 -1.37 -2.98 19.91
N VAL A 67 -0.69 -3.13 18.78
CA VAL A 67 -1.33 -3.47 17.51
C VAL A 67 -1.92 -4.88 17.57
N ARG A 68 -3.20 -5.01 17.23
CA ARG A 68 -3.93 -6.28 17.12
C ARG A 68 -4.28 -6.57 15.67
N ARG A 69 -4.46 -7.84 15.36
CA ARG A 69 -5.08 -8.30 14.11
C ARG A 69 -6.54 -8.58 14.42
N VAL A 70 -7.44 -7.93 13.68
CA VAL A 70 -8.89 -8.01 13.87
C VAL A 70 -9.51 -8.40 12.53
N SER A 71 -10.49 -9.30 12.55
CA SER A 71 -11.23 -9.70 11.35
C SER A 71 -12.31 -8.65 11.01
N GLU A 72 -12.85 -8.72 9.80
CA GLU A 72 -13.98 -7.84 9.40
C GLU A 72 -15.26 -8.10 10.19
N PHE A 73 -15.34 -9.24 10.89
CA PHE A 73 -16.50 -9.62 11.72
C PHE A 73 -16.46 -9.04 13.14
N GLU A 74 -15.29 -8.58 13.58
CA GLU A 74 -15.10 -7.97 14.89
C GLU A 74 -15.38 -6.47 14.85
N SER A 75 -16.00 -5.91 15.92
CA SER A 75 -16.18 -4.46 16.04
C SER A 75 -14.83 -3.75 16.11
N ARG A 76 -14.71 -2.66 15.33
CA ARG A 76 -13.50 -1.82 15.21
C ARG A 76 -13.72 -0.37 15.61
N ASP A 77 -14.88 -0.03 16.17
CA ASP A 77 -15.29 1.36 16.45
C ASP A 77 -14.35 2.08 17.44
N SER A 78 -13.75 1.32 18.36
CA SER A 78 -12.80 1.84 19.34
C SER A 78 -11.33 1.77 18.89
N TYR A 79 -11.09 1.51 17.60
CA TYR A 79 -9.74 1.34 17.05
C TYR A 79 -9.49 2.27 15.87
N THR A 80 -8.28 2.81 15.79
CA THR A 80 -7.72 3.28 14.53
C THR A 80 -7.21 2.05 13.78
N HIS A 81 -7.70 1.81 12.59
CA HIS A 81 -7.39 0.58 11.86
C HIS A 81 -7.20 0.82 10.37
N PHE A 82 -6.51 -0.11 9.72
CA PHE A 82 -6.41 -0.18 8.26
C PHE A 82 -6.39 -1.66 7.82
N PRO A 83 -6.88 -1.98 6.61
CA PRO A 83 -6.87 -3.33 6.10
C PRO A 83 -5.43 -3.79 5.84
N LEU A 84 -5.09 -4.98 6.35
CA LEU A 84 -3.73 -5.54 6.30
C LEU A 84 -3.59 -6.58 5.20
N LEU A 85 -4.55 -7.51 5.12
CA LEU A 85 -4.59 -8.59 4.15
C LEU A 85 -6.02 -9.08 3.94
N ARG A 86 -6.25 -9.73 2.81
CA ARG A 86 -7.49 -10.45 2.51
C ARG A 86 -7.18 -11.90 2.26
N LEU A 87 -7.97 -12.78 2.87
CA LEU A 87 -7.99 -14.20 2.54
C LEU A 87 -9.20 -14.48 1.64
N ARG A 88 -9.04 -15.38 0.70
CA ARG A 88 -10.13 -15.90 -0.13
C ARG A 88 -10.22 -17.42 -0.01
N ARG A 89 -11.38 -17.98 -0.29
CA ARG A 89 -11.52 -19.45 -0.38
C ARG A 89 -10.76 -19.96 -1.59
N ALA A 90 -9.96 -20.99 -1.36
CA ALA A 90 -9.31 -21.72 -2.44
C ALA A 90 -10.29 -22.73 -3.06
N ALA A 91 -10.15 -23.02 -4.35
CA ALA A 91 -10.96 -24.01 -5.04
C ALA A 91 -10.80 -25.44 -4.45
N THR A 92 -9.66 -25.71 -3.84
CA THR A 92 -9.31 -26.98 -3.20
C THR A 92 -9.85 -27.11 -1.77
N GLY A 93 -10.59 -26.11 -1.27
CA GLY A 93 -10.95 -25.96 0.15
C GLY A 93 -9.86 -25.21 0.92
N GLY A 94 -10.20 -24.66 2.08
CA GLY A 94 -9.30 -23.83 2.87
C GLY A 94 -9.23 -22.38 2.40
N PHE A 95 -8.18 -21.66 2.80
CA PHE A 95 -8.00 -20.24 2.54
C PHE A 95 -6.60 -19.94 2.02
N GLU A 96 -6.52 -19.01 1.09
CA GLU A 96 -5.28 -18.50 0.54
C GLU A 96 -5.26 -16.97 0.56
N LEU A 97 -4.08 -16.37 0.48
CA LEU A 97 -3.95 -14.93 0.34
C LEU A 97 -4.55 -14.47 -0.99
N ASP A 98 -5.41 -13.46 -0.93
CA ASP A 98 -5.92 -12.81 -2.13
C ASP A 98 -4.82 -11.92 -2.75
N ALA A 99 -4.19 -12.43 -3.81
CA ALA A 99 -3.12 -11.72 -4.52
C ALA A 99 -3.62 -10.45 -5.24
N ALA A 100 -4.94 -10.30 -5.43
CA ALA A 100 -5.52 -9.09 -6.02
C ALA A 100 -5.78 -7.99 -4.98
N PHE A 101 -5.67 -8.31 -3.69
CA PHE A 101 -5.85 -7.34 -2.63
C PHE A 101 -4.57 -6.53 -2.40
N VAL A 102 -4.69 -5.21 -2.47
CA VAL A 102 -3.60 -4.27 -2.15
C VAL A 102 -3.92 -3.61 -0.82
N ALA A 103 -3.10 -3.87 0.20
CA ALA A 103 -3.16 -3.13 1.44
C ALA A 103 -2.65 -1.68 1.23
N PRO A 104 -3.10 -0.70 2.06
CA PRO A 104 -2.50 0.63 2.07
C PRO A 104 -0.98 0.55 2.16
N SER A 105 -0.30 1.17 1.23
CA SER A 105 1.13 1.01 1.01
C SER A 105 1.83 2.36 1.04
N LEU A 106 2.98 2.43 1.70
CA LEU A 106 3.82 3.63 1.75
C LEU A 106 4.72 3.77 0.52
N SER A 107 4.86 2.71 -0.26
CA SER A 107 5.65 2.74 -1.49
C SER A 107 5.11 1.72 -2.50
N ILE A 108 5.35 1.97 -3.78
CA ILE A 108 4.98 1.06 -4.87
C ILE A 108 5.69 -0.29 -4.70
N ARG A 109 6.93 -0.28 -4.24
CA ARG A 109 7.75 -1.48 -4.03
C ARG A 109 7.17 -2.42 -2.95
N SER A 110 6.37 -1.91 -2.03
CA SER A 110 5.78 -2.73 -0.96
C SER A 110 4.71 -3.72 -1.45
N SER A 111 4.16 -3.51 -2.66
CA SER A 111 3.19 -4.41 -3.28
C SER A 111 3.65 -4.88 -4.66
N PRO A 112 3.94 -6.20 -4.82
CA PRO A 112 4.27 -6.77 -6.12
C PRO A 112 3.20 -6.53 -7.18
N LEU A 113 1.93 -6.49 -6.77
CA LEU A 113 0.81 -6.24 -7.68
C LEU A 113 0.82 -4.79 -8.20
N LEU A 114 1.03 -3.80 -7.32
CA LEU A 114 1.14 -2.40 -7.75
C LEU A 114 2.30 -2.22 -8.73
N PHE A 115 3.45 -2.82 -8.44
CA PHE A 115 4.62 -2.73 -9.31
C PHE A 115 4.36 -3.38 -10.68
N LEU A 116 3.69 -4.54 -10.71
CA LEU A 116 3.31 -5.22 -11.95
C LEU A 116 2.30 -4.39 -12.77
N GLN A 117 1.31 -3.78 -12.13
CA GLN A 117 0.33 -2.92 -12.78
C GLN A 117 0.99 -1.67 -13.37
N LEU A 118 1.89 -1.02 -12.62
CA LEU A 118 2.67 0.11 -13.10
C LEU A 118 3.48 -0.26 -14.34
N ARG A 119 4.18 -1.40 -14.30
CA ARG A 119 4.96 -1.88 -15.45
C ARG A 119 4.09 -2.08 -16.69
N ARG A 120 2.96 -2.78 -16.55
CA ARG A 120 2.02 -3.01 -17.66
C ARG A 120 1.51 -1.71 -18.26
N LEU A 121 1.21 -0.72 -17.42
CA LEU A 121 0.74 0.59 -17.86
C LEU A 121 1.84 1.34 -18.63
N ILE A 122 3.07 1.31 -18.16
CA ILE A 122 4.22 1.91 -18.83
C ILE A 122 4.46 1.25 -20.19
N ASP A 123 4.46 -0.08 -20.25
CA ASP A 123 4.65 -0.82 -21.49
C ASP A 123 3.56 -0.46 -22.53
N ALA A 124 2.30 -0.36 -22.09
CA ALA A 124 1.19 0.04 -22.96
C ALA A 124 1.31 1.49 -23.44
N LEU A 125 1.71 2.41 -22.55
CA LEU A 125 1.94 3.82 -22.91
C LEU A 125 3.11 3.97 -23.86
N GLN A 126 4.20 3.26 -23.63
CA GLN A 126 5.37 3.27 -24.52
C GLN A 126 5.01 2.80 -25.92
N ALA A 127 4.27 1.69 -26.04
CA ALA A 127 3.78 1.20 -27.33
C ALA A 127 2.91 2.25 -28.04
N LYS A 128 2.00 2.90 -27.31
CA LYS A 128 1.14 3.93 -27.86
C LYS A 128 1.90 5.18 -28.29
N VAL A 129 2.83 5.65 -27.47
CA VAL A 129 3.71 6.80 -27.82
C VAL A 129 4.53 6.49 -29.07
N SER A 130 5.12 5.30 -29.14
CA SER A 130 5.91 4.88 -30.30
C SER A 130 5.08 4.84 -31.58
N ALA A 131 3.86 4.27 -31.52
CA ALA A 131 2.95 4.23 -32.66
C ALA A 131 2.54 5.63 -33.12
N LEU A 132 2.12 6.51 -32.19
CA LEU A 132 1.74 7.89 -32.51
C LEU A 132 2.92 8.70 -33.06
N TYR A 133 4.12 8.51 -32.49
CA TYR A 133 5.34 9.18 -32.96
C TYR A 133 5.71 8.76 -34.39
N GLY A 134 5.52 7.50 -34.75
CA GLY A 134 5.73 7.00 -36.11
C GLY A 134 4.85 7.72 -37.14
N HIS A 135 3.59 8.00 -36.81
CA HIS A 135 2.69 8.75 -37.69
C HIS A 135 3.11 10.22 -37.90
N HIS A 136 3.78 10.84 -36.91
CA HIS A 136 4.23 12.25 -37.02
C HIS A 136 5.62 12.38 -37.60
N ARG A 137 6.39 11.32 -37.80
CA ARG A 137 7.79 11.34 -38.24
C ARG A 137 7.97 11.28 -39.77
N GLU A 138 6.90 11.07 -40.55
CA GLU A 138 6.96 11.18 -41.99
C GLU A 138 6.68 12.62 -42.44
N PRO A 139 7.68 13.49 -42.62
CA PRO A 139 7.49 14.79 -43.26
C PRO A 139 7.36 14.55 -44.76
N SER A 140 6.20 14.12 -45.21
CA SER A 140 5.89 14.20 -46.61
C SER A 140 5.72 15.65 -46.99
N LYS A 141 6.79 16.24 -47.53
CA LYS A 141 6.78 17.51 -48.24
C LYS A 141 6.37 18.77 -47.47
N HIS A 142 7.32 19.55 -47.06
CA HIS A 142 7.41 21.01 -46.85
C HIS A 142 6.14 21.86 -46.57
N VAL A 143 4.97 21.29 -46.40
CA VAL A 143 3.72 22.01 -46.07
C VAL A 143 3.08 21.30 -44.87
N ILE A 144 3.12 21.93 -43.73
CA ILE A 144 2.37 21.51 -42.53
C ILE A 144 0.95 22.01 -42.74
N GLU A 145 0.14 21.28 -43.52
CA GLU A 145 -1.29 21.42 -43.48
C GLU A 145 -1.80 20.67 -42.25
N PHE A 146 -2.05 21.37 -41.16
CA PHE A 146 -2.72 20.84 -39.99
C PHE A 146 -4.18 20.47 -40.34
N ARG A 147 -4.41 19.22 -40.71
CA ARG A 147 -5.75 18.67 -40.77
C ARG A 147 -6.28 18.53 -39.35
N SER A 148 -7.57 18.69 -39.15
CA SER A 148 -8.20 18.57 -37.81
C SER A 148 -7.88 17.25 -37.11
N GLY A 149 -7.65 16.15 -37.86
CA GLY A 149 -7.19 14.87 -37.35
C GLY A 149 -5.77 14.88 -36.79
N ASP A 150 -4.87 15.73 -37.36
CA ASP A 150 -3.49 15.82 -36.91
C ASP A 150 -3.37 16.51 -35.55
N MET A 151 -4.24 17.49 -35.29
CA MET A 151 -4.31 18.17 -34.00
C MET A 151 -4.72 17.20 -32.88
N SER A 152 -5.71 16.36 -33.11
CA SER A 152 -6.16 15.38 -32.12
C SER A 152 -5.09 14.33 -31.82
N SER A 153 -4.39 13.85 -32.86
CA SER A 153 -3.30 12.89 -32.67
C SER A 153 -2.08 13.53 -32.00
N PHE A 154 -1.80 14.81 -32.26
CA PHE A 154 -0.76 15.56 -31.57
C PHE A 154 -1.06 15.70 -30.06
N TRP A 155 -2.26 16.11 -29.71
CA TRP A 155 -2.69 16.19 -28.30
C TRP A 155 -2.66 14.86 -27.61
N LEU A 156 -3.06 13.78 -28.29
CA LEU A 156 -2.99 12.43 -27.76
C LEU A 156 -1.54 11.99 -27.51
N LEU A 157 -0.63 12.28 -28.46
CA LEU A 157 0.80 12.04 -28.31
C LEU A 157 1.38 12.81 -27.14
N HIS A 158 1.05 14.09 -27.02
CA HIS A 158 1.51 14.94 -25.91
C HIS A 158 1.05 14.38 -24.56
N THR A 159 -0.23 14.07 -24.44
CA THR A 159 -0.81 13.52 -23.20
C THR A 159 -0.19 12.17 -22.85
N ALA A 160 -0.08 11.27 -23.82
CA ALA A 160 0.50 9.93 -23.60
C ALA A 160 1.99 10.02 -23.22
N SER A 161 2.75 10.91 -23.87
CA SER A 161 4.18 11.11 -23.56
C SER A 161 4.38 11.70 -22.16
N SER A 162 3.56 12.68 -21.78
CA SER A 162 3.61 13.27 -20.44
C SER A 162 3.28 12.23 -19.36
N ALA A 163 2.24 11.42 -19.58
CA ALA A 163 1.89 10.33 -18.67
C ALA A 163 3.00 9.27 -18.60
N PHE A 164 3.57 8.87 -19.75
CA PHE A 164 4.68 7.93 -19.81
C PHE A 164 5.90 8.44 -19.03
N ALA A 165 6.29 9.68 -19.20
CA ALA A 165 7.42 10.26 -18.48
C ALA A 165 7.21 10.28 -16.97
N SER A 166 6.02 10.69 -16.52
CA SER A 166 5.67 10.73 -15.10
C SER A 166 5.68 9.33 -14.48
N LEU A 167 5.03 8.36 -15.12
CA LEU A 167 4.95 6.99 -14.60
C LEU A 167 6.30 6.26 -14.67
N SER A 168 7.13 6.55 -15.67
CA SER A 168 8.50 6.04 -15.75
C SER A 168 9.35 6.50 -14.58
N HIS A 169 9.13 7.73 -14.10
CA HIS A 169 9.81 8.22 -12.90
C HIS A 169 9.46 7.35 -11.68
N TYR A 170 8.17 7.03 -11.45
CA TYR A 170 7.75 6.15 -10.37
C TYR A 170 8.30 4.73 -10.51
N PHE A 171 8.43 4.23 -11.72
CA PHE A 171 8.97 2.90 -11.95
C PHE A 171 10.47 2.80 -11.59
N HIS A 172 11.24 3.83 -11.92
CA HIS A 172 12.66 3.91 -11.57
C HIS A 172 12.90 4.29 -10.09
N HIS A 173 11.89 4.87 -9.44
CA HIS A 173 11.91 5.24 -8.02
C HIS A 173 10.78 4.58 -7.23
N PRO A 174 10.75 3.23 -7.14
CA PRO A 174 9.62 2.50 -6.59
C PRO A 174 9.46 2.64 -5.06
N THR A 175 10.35 3.38 -4.40
CA THR A 175 10.25 3.75 -2.98
C THR A 175 9.33 4.95 -2.74
N LEU A 176 8.93 5.64 -3.81
CA LEU A 176 7.95 6.72 -3.74
C LEU A 176 6.56 6.18 -3.37
N HIS A 177 5.75 7.05 -2.79
CA HIS A 177 4.34 6.76 -2.49
C HIS A 177 3.58 6.61 -3.82
N PRO A 178 2.70 5.57 -3.93
CA PRO A 178 1.86 5.36 -5.11
C PRO A 178 0.85 6.48 -5.34
#